data_8e9ea007e4d6253f600640dd3cc6e733
#
_entry.id   8e9ea007e4d6253f600640dd3cc6e733
#
_cell.length_a   1.000
_cell.length_b   1.000
_cell.length_c   1.000
_cell.angle_alpha   90.00
_cell.angle_beta   90.00
_cell.angle_gamma   90.00
#
_symmetry.space_group_name_H-M   'P 1'
#
loop_
_entity.id
_entity.type
_entity.pdbx_description
1 polymer ?
#
loop_
_entity_poly.entity_id
_entity_poly.type
_entity_poly.pdbx_seq_one_letter_code
_entity_poly.pdbx_strand_id
1 'polypeptide(L)'
;AATKQMNALVDEKYINDKDVVNLLENKLVLITGKQTTTEVKDFSDIAKAETIAIGDPEVVPAGQYAKMALTHLGLYDALTSKYSLGGNVTEVLNWVASSSSEVGIVYSTDAKSSKDVKVLAKCDNSLLDEPVIYPVAKLAKTKHSDETEKFMKFIQKKSSLKQFENYGFTVNK
;
A
#
# COMPACT_ATOMS: atom_id res chain seq x y z
N ALA A 1 11.43 -3.43 -2.62
CA ALA A 1 10.99 -2.64 -3.78
C ALA A 1 9.54 -3.02 -4.11
N ALA A 2 8.81 -2.21 -4.84
CA ALA A 2 7.54 -2.65 -5.42
C ALA A 2 7.81 -3.51 -6.66
N THR A 3 6.81 -4.27 -7.12
CA THR A 3 6.94 -5.21 -8.25
C THR A 3 7.53 -4.55 -9.49
N LYS A 4 7.02 -3.38 -9.90
CA LYS A 4 7.52 -2.64 -11.07
C LYS A 4 9.03 -2.35 -10.99
N GLN A 5 9.52 -1.87 -9.85
CA GLN A 5 10.94 -1.57 -9.65
C GLN A 5 11.78 -2.84 -9.59
N MET A 6 11.24 -3.92 -9.00
CA MET A 6 11.92 -5.21 -8.96
C MET A 6 12.09 -5.78 -10.36
N ASN A 7 11.03 -5.74 -11.18
CA ASN A 7 11.07 -6.21 -12.56
C ASN A 7 12.11 -5.44 -13.40
N ALA A 8 12.15 -4.11 -13.25
CA ALA A 8 13.17 -3.31 -13.94
C ALA A 8 14.61 -3.72 -13.56
N LEU A 9 14.85 -4.04 -12.28
CA LEU A 9 16.18 -4.53 -11.84
C LEU A 9 16.51 -5.93 -12.38
N VAL A 10 15.51 -6.77 -12.60
CA VAL A 10 15.67 -8.09 -13.24
C VAL A 10 15.98 -7.90 -14.73
N ASP A 11 15.22 -7.06 -15.44
CA ASP A 11 15.39 -6.79 -16.87
C ASP A 11 16.79 -6.23 -17.17
N GLU A 12 17.28 -5.35 -16.30
CA GLU A 12 18.63 -4.77 -16.37
C GLU A 12 19.73 -5.70 -15.83
N LYS A 13 19.40 -6.93 -15.40
CA LYS A 13 20.32 -7.97 -14.91
C LYS A 13 21.09 -7.58 -13.62
N TYR A 14 20.56 -6.63 -12.83
CA TYR A 14 21.06 -6.37 -11.48
C TYR A 14 20.64 -7.46 -10.48
N ILE A 15 19.54 -8.16 -10.78
CA ILE A 15 18.97 -9.24 -9.98
C ILE A 15 18.69 -10.41 -10.92
N ASN A 16 18.96 -11.66 -10.48
CA ASN A 16 18.47 -12.82 -11.20
C ASN A 16 17.01 -13.07 -10.82
N ASP A 17 16.15 -13.34 -11.78
CA ASP A 17 14.72 -13.61 -11.56
C ASP A 17 14.46 -14.70 -10.51
N LYS A 18 15.25 -15.79 -10.56
CA LYS A 18 15.20 -16.92 -9.61
C LYS A 18 15.51 -16.54 -8.16
N ASP A 19 16.14 -15.38 -7.93
CA ASP A 19 16.53 -14.89 -6.60
C ASP A 19 15.45 -13.96 -6.02
N VAL A 20 14.38 -13.66 -6.77
CA VAL A 20 13.27 -12.83 -6.32
C VAL A 20 12.32 -13.67 -5.45
N VAL A 21 12.03 -13.15 -4.27
CA VAL A 21 11.04 -13.73 -3.34
C VAL A 21 9.95 -12.70 -3.09
N ASN A 22 8.72 -13.02 -3.42
CA ASN A 22 7.54 -12.23 -3.06
C ASN A 22 7.25 -12.43 -1.57
N LEU A 23 7.90 -11.65 -0.72
CA LEU A 23 7.94 -11.89 0.73
C LEU A 23 6.65 -11.49 1.43
N LEU A 24 6.16 -10.28 1.14
CA LEU A 24 5.02 -9.68 1.83
C LEU A 24 4.02 -9.11 0.84
N GLU A 25 2.78 -9.05 1.29
CA GLU A 25 1.69 -8.36 0.63
C GLU A 25 1.15 -7.27 1.56
N ASN A 26 0.77 -6.12 1.01
CA ASN A 26 0.02 -5.10 1.72
C ASN A 26 -1.41 -5.02 1.16
N LYS A 27 -2.28 -4.35 1.88
CA LYS A 27 -3.65 -4.10 1.44
C LYS A 27 -3.89 -2.60 1.40
N LEU A 28 -4.56 -2.17 0.35
CA LEU A 28 -5.12 -0.84 0.30
C LEU A 28 -6.35 -0.80 1.21
N VAL A 29 -6.50 0.24 2.01
CA VAL A 29 -7.61 0.41 2.93
C VAL A 29 -8.20 1.81 2.84
N LEU A 30 -9.51 1.89 3.01
CA LEU A 30 -10.25 3.13 3.18
C LEU A 30 -10.30 3.45 4.68
N ILE A 31 -9.89 4.64 5.05
CA ILE A 31 -9.84 5.11 6.43
C ILE A 31 -10.65 6.38 6.63
N THR A 32 -11.06 6.61 7.87
CA THR A 32 -11.61 7.89 8.33
C THR A 32 -11.02 8.23 9.70
N GLY A 33 -11.10 9.49 10.09
CA GLY A 33 -10.69 9.94 11.42
C GLY A 33 -11.51 9.25 12.51
N LYS A 34 -10.89 8.97 13.66
CA LYS A 34 -11.53 8.25 14.76
C LYS A 34 -12.77 8.98 15.30
N GLN A 35 -12.73 10.31 15.30
CA GLN A 35 -13.82 11.19 15.73
C GLN A 35 -14.70 11.68 14.59
N THR A 36 -14.33 11.39 13.33
CA THR A 36 -15.08 11.83 12.15
C THR A 36 -16.32 10.97 11.97
N THR A 37 -17.46 11.64 11.77
CA THR A 37 -18.71 10.99 11.32
C THR A 37 -18.72 10.96 9.81
N THR A 38 -19.00 9.82 9.22
CA THR A 38 -19.12 9.63 7.78
C THR A 38 -20.20 8.60 7.45
N GLU A 39 -20.86 8.78 6.32
CA GLU A 39 -21.77 7.79 5.75
C GLU A 39 -21.07 6.77 4.85
N VAL A 40 -19.78 6.99 4.57
CA VAL A 40 -18.96 6.08 3.76
C VAL A 40 -18.64 4.82 4.55
N LYS A 41 -18.89 3.66 3.94
CA LYS A 41 -18.63 2.34 4.56
C LYS A 41 -17.68 1.50 3.74
N ASP A 42 -17.62 1.73 2.42
CA ASP A 42 -16.82 0.94 1.49
C ASP A 42 -16.29 1.81 0.34
N PHE A 43 -15.40 1.27 -0.48
CA PHE A 43 -14.87 1.92 -1.68
C PHE A 43 -15.98 2.27 -2.69
N SER A 44 -17.00 1.43 -2.80
CA SER A 44 -18.13 1.65 -3.74
C SER A 44 -19.00 2.85 -3.39
N ASP A 45 -19.02 3.27 -2.15
CA ASP A 45 -19.82 4.41 -1.71
C ASP A 45 -18.99 5.63 -1.30
N ILE A 46 -17.70 5.65 -1.64
CA ILE A 46 -16.76 6.74 -1.34
C ILE A 46 -17.23 8.11 -1.88
N ALA A 47 -18.05 8.10 -2.91
CA ALA A 47 -18.64 9.31 -3.49
C ALA A 47 -19.50 10.12 -2.50
N LYS A 48 -19.96 9.49 -1.40
CA LYS A 48 -20.70 10.16 -0.32
C LYS A 48 -19.82 11.11 0.51
N ALA A 49 -18.50 10.88 0.51
CA ALA A 49 -17.57 11.75 1.23
C ALA A 49 -17.54 13.16 0.61
N GLU A 50 -17.38 14.18 1.46
CA GLU A 50 -17.15 15.55 1.02
C GLU A 50 -15.71 15.75 0.54
N THR A 51 -14.73 15.17 1.24
CA THR A 51 -13.31 15.27 0.93
C THR A 51 -12.63 13.90 1.04
N ILE A 52 -11.76 13.61 0.07
CA ILE A 52 -11.08 12.32 -0.08
C ILE A 52 -9.57 12.56 -0.21
N ALA A 53 -8.78 12.11 0.74
CA ALA A 53 -7.33 12.18 0.66
C ALA A 53 -6.77 10.92 -0.02
N ILE A 54 -5.95 11.11 -1.05
CA ILE A 54 -5.17 10.05 -1.70
C ILE A 54 -3.74 10.51 -1.94
N GLY A 55 -2.78 9.60 -2.04
CA GLY A 55 -1.46 9.94 -2.56
C GLY A 55 -1.57 10.44 -4.00
N ASP A 56 -0.72 11.39 -4.39
CA ASP A 56 -0.66 11.84 -5.77
C ASP A 56 -0.32 10.64 -6.69
N PRO A 57 -1.22 10.24 -7.60
CA PRO A 57 -1.01 9.07 -8.46
C PRO A 57 0.19 9.17 -9.39
N GLU A 58 0.70 10.38 -9.66
CA GLU A 58 1.85 10.58 -10.54
C GLU A 58 3.16 10.16 -9.85
N VAL A 59 3.23 10.23 -8.50
CA VAL A 59 4.48 10.03 -7.76
C VAL A 59 4.36 9.06 -6.57
N VAL A 60 3.16 8.82 -6.05
CA VAL A 60 2.93 8.00 -4.84
C VAL A 60 2.33 6.66 -5.21
N PRO A 61 3.00 5.52 -4.95
CA PRO A 61 2.47 4.18 -5.29
C PRO A 61 1.08 3.89 -4.71
N ALA A 62 0.82 4.27 -3.46
CA ALA A 62 -0.52 4.11 -2.87
C ALA A 62 -1.60 4.91 -3.61
N GLY A 63 -1.23 6.07 -4.16
CA GLY A 63 -2.12 6.89 -5.00
C GLY A 63 -2.39 6.21 -6.35
N GLN A 64 -1.40 5.54 -6.94
CA GLN A 64 -1.58 4.76 -8.18
C GLN A 64 -2.57 3.62 -7.96
N TYR A 65 -2.46 2.88 -6.86
CA TYR A 65 -3.43 1.84 -6.50
C TYR A 65 -4.80 2.41 -6.15
N ALA A 66 -4.87 3.57 -5.48
CA ALA A 66 -6.15 4.26 -5.22
C ALA A 66 -6.85 4.67 -6.51
N LYS A 67 -6.10 5.28 -7.45
CA LYS A 67 -6.59 5.61 -8.79
C LYS A 67 -7.11 4.37 -9.53
N MET A 68 -6.34 3.28 -9.52
CA MET A 68 -6.70 2.02 -10.14
C MET A 68 -8.04 1.48 -9.58
N ALA A 69 -8.15 1.35 -8.26
CA ALA A 69 -9.36 0.86 -7.61
C ALA A 69 -10.59 1.72 -7.91
N LEU A 70 -10.44 3.04 -7.84
CA LEU A 70 -11.54 3.98 -8.12
C LEU A 70 -11.90 4.03 -9.61
N THR A 71 -10.95 3.78 -10.51
CA THR A 71 -11.20 3.66 -11.96
C THR A 71 -12.00 2.41 -12.28
N HIS A 72 -11.66 1.26 -11.68
CA HIS A 72 -12.44 0.02 -11.83
C HIS A 72 -13.89 0.17 -11.31
N LEU A 73 -14.09 1.02 -10.30
CA LEU A 73 -15.44 1.37 -9.82
C LEU A 73 -16.15 2.43 -10.68
N GLY A 74 -15.47 3.01 -11.69
CA GLY A 74 -16.00 4.11 -12.51
C GLY A 74 -16.15 5.44 -11.76
N LEU A 75 -15.44 5.60 -10.64
CA LEU A 75 -15.60 6.75 -9.73
C LEU A 75 -14.46 7.77 -9.83
N TYR A 76 -13.27 7.39 -10.32
CA TYR A 76 -12.07 8.23 -10.20
C TYR A 76 -12.26 9.63 -10.79
N ASP A 77 -12.70 9.73 -12.05
CA ASP A 77 -12.83 11.02 -12.74
C ASP A 77 -13.98 11.87 -12.18
N ALA A 78 -15.06 11.23 -11.75
CA ALA A 78 -16.23 11.91 -11.17
C ALA A 78 -15.92 12.58 -9.81
N LEU A 79 -14.88 12.12 -9.12
CA LEU A 79 -14.53 12.59 -7.78
C LEU A 79 -13.35 13.57 -7.76
N THR A 80 -12.85 14.01 -8.93
CA THR A 80 -11.65 14.86 -9.06
C THR A 80 -11.71 16.13 -8.20
N SER A 81 -12.87 16.76 -8.07
CA SER A 81 -13.05 17.96 -7.26
C SER A 81 -13.02 17.72 -5.74
N LYS A 82 -13.08 16.46 -5.30
CA LYS A 82 -13.07 16.07 -3.89
C LYS A 82 -11.69 15.62 -3.40
N TYR A 83 -10.71 15.42 -4.30
CA TYR A 83 -9.40 14.90 -3.92
C TYR A 83 -8.51 15.94 -3.27
N SER A 84 -7.88 15.54 -2.18
CA SER A 84 -6.65 16.12 -1.64
C SER A 84 -5.50 15.19 -1.98
N LEU A 85 -4.55 15.67 -2.81
CA LEU A 85 -3.42 14.86 -3.30
C LEU A 85 -2.20 15.07 -2.42
N GLY A 86 -1.80 14.03 -1.68
CA GLY A 86 -0.64 14.05 -0.80
C GLY A 86 0.64 13.61 -1.53
N GLY A 87 1.75 14.27 -1.23
CA GLY A 87 3.07 13.92 -1.75
C GLY A 87 3.63 12.60 -1.20
N ASN A 88 3.00 12.03 -0.19
CA ASN A 88 3.29 10.71 0.39
C ASN A 88 2.10 10.21 1.24
N VAL A 89 2.13 8.92 1.60
CA VAL A 89 1.05 8.26 2.35
C VAL A 89 0.90 8.81 3.77
N THR A 90 2.00 9.23 4.39
CA THR A 90 1.98 9.81 5.76
C THR A 90 1.18 11.11 5.79
N GLU A 91 1.30 11.93 4.75
CA GLU A 91 0.53 13.17 4.62
C GLU A 91 -0.97 12.87 4.50
N VAL A 92 -1.36 11.91 3.66
CA VAL A 92 -2.74 11.42 3.55
C VAL A 92 -3.28 10.96 4.90
N LEU A 93 -2.50 10.12 5.61
CA LEU A 93 -2.86 9.63 6.94
C LEU A 93 -3.09 10.77 7.94
N ASN A 94 -2.20 11.78 7.94
CA ASN A 94 -2.29 12.93 8.84
C ASN A 94 -3.53 13.79 8.55
N TRP A 95 -3.88 14.04 7.29
CA TRP A 95 -5.09 14.80 6.94
C TRP A 95 -6.36 14.10 7.43
N VAL A 96 -6.42 12.77 7.32
CA VAL A 96 -7.57 12.01 7.84
C VAL A 96 -7.56 11.97 9.36
N ALA A 97 -6.40 11.78 9.99
CA ALA A 97 -6.28 11.76 11.44
C ALA A 97 -6.68 13.09 12.10
N SER A 98 -6.39 14.21 11.44
CA SER A 98 -6.76 15.57 11.89
C SER A 98 -8.16 16.02 11.45
N SER A 99 -8.91 15.15 10.75
CA SER A 99 -10.21 15.48 10.14
C SER A 99 -10.17 16.61 9.11
N SER A 100 -8.99 16.89 8.53
CA SER A 100 -8.84 17.81 7.38
C SER A 100 -9.37 17.17 6.09
N SER A 101 -9.42 15.84 6.03
CA SER A 101 -10.17 15.07 5.03
C SER A 101 -11.08 14.08 5.73
N GLU A 102 -12.29 13.89 5.19
CA GLU A 102 -13.30 13.01 5.77
C GLU A 102 -12.88 11.56 5.69
N VAL A 103 -12.38 11.15 4.52
CA VAL A 103 -11.86 9.80 4.27
C VAL A 103 -10.52 9.87 3.54
N GLY A 104 -9.80 8.75 3.55
CA GLY A 104 -8.56 8.62 2.77
C GLY A 104 -8.26 7.19 2.42
N ILE A 105 -7.40 7.00 1.42
CA ILE A 105 -6.94 5.69 0.97
C ILE A 105 -5.44 5.58 1.23
N VAL A 106 -5.07 4.60 2.05
CA VAL A 106 -3.70 4.33 2.48
C VAL A 106 -3.44 2.82 2.51
N TYR A 107 -2.23 2.39 2.83
CA TYR A 107 -1.99 0.98 3.10
C TYR A 107 -2.43 0.58 4.52
N SER A 108 -2.73 -0.70 4.70
CA SER A 108 -3.09 -1.29 5.99
C SER A 108 -2.01 -1.05 7.06
N THR A 109 -0.73 -1.06 6.66
CA THR A 109 0.41 -0.76 7.55
C THR A 109 0.37 0.67 8.06
N ASP A 110 0.02 1.65 7.20
CA ASP A 110 -0.08 3.06 7.58
C ASP A 110 -1.26 3.27 8.52
N ALA A 111 -2.43 2.72 8.19
CA ALA A 111 -3.60 2.80 9.06
C ALA A 111 -3.31 2.22 10.45
N LYS A 112 -2.54 1.13 10.54
CA LYS A 112 -2.16 0.49 11.81
C LYS A 112 -1.15 1.29 12.61
N SER A 113 -0.39 2.17 11.99
CA SER A 113 0.60 3.03 12.67
C SER A 113 -0.02 4.19 13.45
N SER A 114 -1.29 4.53 13.19
CA SER A 114 -2.00 5.63 13.84
C SER A 114 -3.16 5.12 14.70
N LYS A 115 -3.32 5.73 15.88
CA LYS A 115 -4.47 5.51 16.77
C LYS A 115 -5.65 6.45 16.48
N ASP A 116 -5.44 7.44 15.63
CA ASP A 116 -6.39 8.53 15.38
C ASP A 116 -7.25 8.30 14.13
N VAL A 117 -7.03 7.18 13.45
CA VAL A 117 -7.85 6.72 12.32
C VAL A 117 -8.50 5.38 12.61
N LYS A 118 -9.57 5.08 11.88
CA LYS A 118 -10.21 3.76 11.84
C LYS A 118 -10.35 3.30 10.39
N VAL A 119 -10.18 2.02 10.16
CA VAL A 119 -10.40 1.39 8.84
C VAL A 119 -11.89 1.18 8.65
N LEU A 120 -12.43 1.67 7.55
CA LEU A 120 -13.81 1.45 7.11
C LEU A 120 -13.91 0.17 6.29
N ALA A 121 -13.04 0.02 5.30
CA ALA A 121 -13.03 -1.12 4.39
C ALA A 121 -11.62 -1.46 3.91
N LYS A 122 -11.44 -2.71 3.49
CA LYS A 122 -10.25 -3.17 2.74
C LYS A 122 -10.62 -3.21 1.27
N CYS A 123 -9.70 -2.77 0.41
CA CYS A 123 -9.87 -2.88 -1.03
C CYS A 123 -9.96 -4.35 -1.44
N ASP A 124 -10.95 -4.68 -2.27
CA ASP A 124 -11.01 -5.99 -2.91
C ASP A 124 -9.90 -6.08 -3.97
N ASN A 125 -9.20 -7.21 -4.00
CA ASN A 125 -8.13 -7.44 -4.97
C ASN A 125 -8.64 -7.42 -6.43
N SER A 126 -9.91 -7.69 -6.67
CA SER A 126 -10.53 -7.58 -8.01
C SER A 126 -10.58 -6.15 -8.57
N LEU A 127 -10.39 -5.14 -7.70
CA LEU A 127 -10.31 -3.73 -8.08
C LEU A 127 -8.87 -3.30 -8.42
N LEU A 128 -7.91 -4.22 -8.35
CA LEU A 128 -6.51 -3.96 -8.63
C LEU A 128 -6.04 -4.88 -9.77
N ASP A 129 -5.27 -4.36 -10.71
CA ASP A 129 -4.68 -5.17 -11.80
C ASP A 129 -3.64 -6.16 -11.26
N GLU A 130 -2.97 -5.78 -10.17
CA GLU A 130 -2.01 -6.61 -9.47
C GLU A 130 -2.07 -6.38 -7.96
N PRO A 131 -1.77 -7.39 -7.12
CA PRO A 131 -1.70 -7.23 -5.68
C PRO A 131 -0.50 -6.35 -5.28
N VAL A 132 -0.61 -5.70 -4.11
CA VAL A 132 0.48 -4.87 -3.56
C VAL A 132 1.55 -5.77 -2.96
N ILE A 133 2.51 -6.20 -3.76
CA ILE A 133 3.59 -7.11 -3.35
C ILE A 133 4.85 -6.33 -2.97
N TYR A 134 5.54 -6.82 -1.94
CA TYR A 134 6.86 -6.39 -1.51
C TYR A 134 7.88 -7.51 -1.77
N PRO A 135 8.44 -7.58 -2.98
CA PRO A 135 9.47 -8.54 -3.31
C PRO A 135 10.82 -8.14 -2.70
N VAL A 136 11.62 -9.12 -2.40
CA VAL A 136 13.01 -8.98 -1.95
C VAL A 136 13.90 -9.90 -2.77
N ALA A 137 15.12 -9.44 -3.08
CA ALA A 137 16.08 -10.23 -3.84
C ALA A 137 17.52 -9.89 -3.46
N LYS A 138 18.42 -10.81 -3.76
CA LYS A 138 19.86 -10.61 -3.69
C LYS A 138 20.36 -9.98 -4.98
N LEU A 139 21.23 -8.98 -4.89
CA LEU A 139 21.90 -8.42 -6.06
C LEU A 139 22.85 -9.45 -6.68
N ALA A 140 22.84 -9.58 -8.01
CA ALA A 140 23.63 -10.56 -8.74
C ALA A 140 25.15 -10.41 -8.54
N LYS A 141 25.62 -9.16 -8.35
CA LYS A 141 27.06 -8.83 -8.18
C LYS A 141 27.42 -8.45 -6.74
N THR A 142 26.63 -8.91 -5.73
CA THR A 142 27.00 -8.65 -4.33
C THR A 142 28.32 -9.31 -3.97
N LYS A 143 29.15 -8.58 -3.22
CA LYS A 143 30.39 -9.13 -2.64
C LYS A 143 30.15 -9.88 -1.32
N HIS A 144 28.92 -9.86 -0.81
CA HIS A 144 28.49 -10.43 0.46
C HIS A 144 27.40 -11.48 0.25
N SER A 145 27.65 -12.43 -0.67
CA SER A 145 26.64 -13.42 -1.08
C SER A 145 26.13 -14.26 0.10
N ASP A 146 27.06 -14.79 0.91
CA ASP A 146 26.71 -15.70 2.02
C ASP A 146 25.94 -14.99 3.13
N GLU A 147 26.34 -13.76 3.47
CA GLU A 147 25.66 -12.94 4.47
C GLU A 147 24.26 -12.56 3.97
N THR A 148 24.13 -12.19 2.69
CA THR A 148 22.86 -11.85 2.08
C THR A 148 21.92 -13.07 2.08
N GLU A 149 22.41 -14.25 1.74
CA GLU A 149 21.61 -15.48 1.80
C GLU A 149 21.17 -15.84 3.22
N LYS A 150 22.04 -15.67 4.21
CA LYS A 150 21.68 -15.84 5.62
C LYS A 150 20.60 -14.86 6.04
N PHE A 151 20.69 -13.60 5.62
CA PHE A 151 19.67 -12.59 5.90
C PHE A 151 18.37 -12.92 5.20
N MET A 152 18.39 -13.28 3.91
CA MET A 152 17.20 -13.69 3.15
C MET A 152 16.50 -14.89 3.82
N LYS A 153 17.24 -15.89 4.28
CA LYS A 153 16.68 -17.01 5.05
C LYS A 153 16.13 -16.57 6.41
N PHE A 154 16.78 -15.61 7.06
CA PHE A 154 16.33 -15.10 8.36
C PHE A 154 14.99 -14.38 8.26
N ILE A 155 14.81 -13.46 7.30
CA ILE A 155 13.56 -12.71 7.15
C ILE A 155 12.37 -13.59 6.74
N GLN A 156 12.61 -14.77 6.17
CA GLN A 156 11.60 -15.76 5.79
C GLN A 156 11.25 -16.74 6.94
N LYS A 157 11.93 -16.67 8.08
CA LYS A 157 11.58 -17.50 9.23
C LYS A 157 10.21 -17.09 9.79
N LYS A 158 9.45 -18.05 10.31
CA LYS A 158 8.14 -17.84 10.92
C LYS A 158 8.15 -16.73 11.98
N SER A 159 9.22 -16.65 12.78
CA SER A 159 9.37 -15.60 13.79
C SER A 159 9.52 -14.20 13.19
N SER A 160 10.27 -14.06 12.08
CA SER A 160 10.46 -12.79 11.37
C SER A 160 9.17 -12.39 10.63
N LEU A 161 8.52 -13.33 9.95
CA LEU A 161 7.25 -13.11 9.26
C LEU A 161 6.17 -12.65 10.25
N LYS A 162 6.15 -13.21 11.47
CA LYS A 162 5.23 -12.77 12.53
C LYS A 162 5.44 -11.30 12.93
N GLN A 163 6.68 -10.81 12.89
CA GLN A 163 6.91 -9.38 13.13
C GLN A 163 6.29 -8.52 12.02
N PHE A 164 6.44 -8.88 10.76
CA PHE A 164 5.80 -8.14 9.66
C PHE A 164 4.27 -8.14 9.80
N GLU A 165 3.64 -9.27 10.16
CA GLU A 165 2.20 -9.35 10.43
C GLU A 165 1.78 -8.42 11.57
N ASN A 166 2.60 -8.29 12.63
CA ASN A 166 2.33 -7.37 13.73
C ASN A 166 2.28 -5.89 13.26
N TYR A 167 2.98 -5.55 12.19
CA TYR A 167 2.96 -4.22 11.58
C TYR A 167 1.89 -4.06 10.47
N GLY A 168 1.10 -5.09 10.20
CA GLY A 168 -0.04 -5.00 9.28
C GLY A 168 0.19 -5.57 7.89
N PHE A 169 1.38 -6.13 7.62
CA PHE A 169 1.63 -6.88 6.39
C PHE A 169 0.92 -8.23 6.41
N THR A 170 0.62 -8.74 5.23
CA THR A 170 0.25 -10.15 5.01
C THR A 170 1.47 -10.87 4.45
N VAL A 171 1.73 -12.09 4.94
CA VAL A 171 2.79 -12.93 4.36
C VAL A 171 2.28 -13.47 3.03
N ASN A 172 3.03 -13.24 1.97
CA ASN A 172 2.73 -13.83 0.68
C ASN A 172 3.10 -15.32 0.69
N LYS A 173 2.18 -16.18 0.28
CA LYS A 173 2.33 -17.64 0.30
C LYS A 173 2.50 -18.17 -1.11
#